data_ed9319273f107b70473f8650008c6879
#
_entry.id   ed9319273f107b70473f8650008c6879
#
_cell.length_a   1.000
_cell.length_b   1.000
_cell.length_c   1.000
_cell.angle_alpha   90.00
_cell.angle_beta   90.00
_cell.angle_gamma   90.00
#
_symmetry.space_group_name_H-M   'P 1'
#
loop_
_entity.id
_entity.type
_entity.pdbx_description
1 polymer ?
#
loop_
_entity_poly.entity_id
_entity_poly.type
_entity_poly.pdbx_seq_one_letter_code
_entity_poly.pdbx_strand_id
1 'polypeptide(L)'
;MSEALVKKYYCEQGSREWRRLVTDAYRRLEFDTSKYFMRKYLPKKGLILDAGGGPGRYAIELGKMGYDVVIFDLSPEMLKIAKKHVRSACVQKRVSRIIQGSIDDLGVFEDEAFDATICLGAPLAHIVDEARREKAIDELIRVAKKGSPVFVSVIGRPAVLVTELIRLPWEIELGVFPKIRDTGDYYGGYGFAPCHFYEPEELKKSLENRGLEVLEMVGLEGLASGHQKETNRLARKQPKAWKIWWETHLKTCTQETSVGISEHFMAVCRKP
;
A
#
# COMPACT_ATOMS: atom_id res chain seq x y z
N MET A 1 -5.10 4.57 -21.06
CA MET A 1 -4.14 3.53 -21.53
C MET A 1 -3.43 2.86 -20.35
N SER A 2 -2.89 3.58 -19.38
CA SER A 2 -2.20 3.02 -18.20
C SER A 2 -3.08 2.12 -17.33
N GLU A 3 -4.33 2.50 -17.05
CA GLU A 3 -5.29 1.71 -16.24
C GLU A 3 -5.56 0.31 -16.82
N ALA A 4 -5.72 0.19 -18.14
CA ALA A 4 -5.89 -1.12 -18.78
C ALA A 4 -4.67 -2.02 -18.63
N LEU A 5 -3.46 -1.44 -18.66
CA LEU A 5 -2.21 -2.17 -18.42
C LEU A 5 -2.07 -2.60 -16.95
N VAL A 6 -2.42 -1.74 -16.01
CA VAL A 6 -2.48 -2.08 -14.57
C VAL A 6 -3.46 -3.22 -14.33
N LYS A 7 -4.69 -3.10 -14.84
CA LYS A 7 -5.70 -4.15 -14.73
C LYS A 7 -5.22 -5.48 -15.31
N LYS A 8 -4.62 -5.44 -16.51
CA LYS A 8 -4.06 -6.64 -17.17
C LYS A 8 -2.97 -7.26 -16.29
N TYR A 9 -2.00 -6.47 -15.81
CA TYR A 9 -0.91 -6.93 -14.95
C TYR A 9 -1.44 -7.66 -13.73
N TYR A 10 -2.37 -7.07 -12.97
CA TYR A 10 -2.92 -7.70 -11.77
C TYR A 10 -3.83 -8.90 -12.08
N CYS A 11 -4.52 -8.92 -13.22
CA CYS A 11 -5.21 -10.14 -13.66
C CYS A 11 -4.24 -11.32 -13.86
N GLU A 12 -3.04 -11.06 -14.38
CA GLU A 12 -1.99 -12.07 -14.58
C GLU A 12 -1.29 -12.50 -13.27
N GLN A 13 -1.20 -11.61 -12.26
CA GLN A 13 -0.60 -11.94 -10.97
C GLN A 13 -1.42 -12.98 -10.19
N GLY A 14 -2.74 -12.95 -10.27
CA GLY A 14 -3.62 -13.95 -9.68
C GLY A 14 -3.31 -14.24 -8.20
N SER A 15 -3.13 -15.52 -7.87
CA SER A 15 -2.84 -15.97 -6.50
C SER A 15 -1.43 -15.58 -5.99
N ARG A 16 -0.54 -15.08 -6.85
CA ARG A 16 0.77 -14.58 -6.42
C ARG A 16 0.61 -13.35 -5.55
N GLU A 17 -0.28 -12.41 -5.94
CA GLU A 17 -0.56 -11.21 -5.17
C GLU A 17 -1.16 -11.55 -3.79
N TRP A 18 -2.04 -12.53 -3.70
CA TRP A 18 -2.52 -13.00 -2.40
C TRP A 18 -1.40 -13.42 -1.45
N ARG A 19 -0.33 -14.04 -1.96
CA ARG A 19 0.79 -14.54 -1.16
C ARG A 19 1.88 -13.50 -0.93
N ARG A 20 1.93 -12.44 -1.75
CA ARG A 20 3.02 -11.46 -1.78
C ARG A 20 3.44 -11.01 -0.39
N LEU A 21 2.52 -10.53 0.40
CA LEU A 21 2.77 -9.94 1.73
C LEU A 21 3.15 -10.95 2.83
N VAL A 22 3.10 -12.27 2.56
CA VAL A 22 3.33 -13.28 3.60
C VAL A 22 4.23 -14.43 3.16
N THR A 23 4.88 -14.30 2.00
CA THR A 23 5.74 -15.36 1.44
C THR A 23 6.97 -15.62 2.30
N ASP A 24 7.55 -14.59 2.87
CA ASP A 24 8.76 -14.65 3.67
C ASP A 24 8.81 -13.50 4.71
N ALA A 25 9.80 -13.50 5.58
CA ALA A 25 9.91 -12.53 6.66
C ALA A 25 10.12 -11.10 6.17
N TYR A 26 10.84 -10.91 5.07
CA TYR A 26 11.06 -9.60 4.47
C TYR A 26 9.76 -8.98 3.96
N ARG A 27 8.99 -9.75 3.16
CA ARG A 27 7.72 -9.28 2.61
C ARG A 27 6.65 -9.07 3.70
N ARG A 28 6.79 -9.80 4.81
CA ARG A 28 5.93 -9.58 5.98
C ARG A 28 6.18 -8.25 6.68
N LEU A 29 7.34 -7.61 6.52
CA LEU A 29 7.59 -6.29 7.10
C LEU A 29 6.53 -5.29 6.63
N GLU A 30 6.26 -5.19 5.33
CA GLU A 30 5.19 -4.31 4.80
C GLU A 30 3.85 -4.58 5.49
N PHE A 31 3.47 -5.84 5.58
CA PHE A 31 2.18 -6.24 6.13
C PHE A 31 2.09 -6.05 7.65
N ASP A 32 3.09 -6.51 8.39
CA ASP A 32 3.07 -6.49 9.85
C ASP A 32 3.27 -5.07 10.39
N THR A 33 4.06 -4.23 9.71
CA THR A 33 4.22 -2.80 10.01
C THR A 33 2.90 -2.05 9.76
N SER A 34 2.27 -2.24 8.62
CA SER A 34 0.95 -1.66 8.33
C SER A 34 -0.07 -2.05 9.40
N LYS A 35 -0.12 -3.32 9.80
CA LYS A 35 -1.01 -3.80 10.87
C LYS A 35 -0.72 -3.16 12.22
N TYR A 36 0.56 -2.94 12.55
CA TYR A 36 0.94 -2.27 13.80
C TYR A 36 0.36 -0.85 13.84
N PHE A 37 0.53 -0.07 12.78
CA PHE A 37 0.02 1.30 12.73
C PHE A 37 -1.51 1.34 12.58
N MET A 38 -2.14 0.41 11.87
CA MET A 38 -3.59 0.28 11.88
C MET A 38 -4.12 0.05 13.30
N ARG A 39 -3.52 -0.86 14.08
CA ARG A 39 -3.94 -1.06 15.50
C ARG A 39 -3.75 0.17 16.37
N LYS A 40 -2.75 1.00 16.07
CA LYS A 40 -2.46 2.24 16.82
C LYS A 40 -3.48 3.34 16.55
N TYR A 41 -3.95 3.47 15.31
CA TYR A 41 -4.70 4.64 14.87
C TYR A 41 -6.16 4.36 14.48
N LEU A 42 -6.55 3.13 14.20
CA LEU A 42 -7.93 2.82 13.88
C LEU A 42 -8.85 3.00 15.11
N PRO A 43 -10.09 3.44 14.91
CA PRO A 43 -11.08 3.47 15.99
C PRO A 43 -11.34 2.06 16.52
N LYS A 44 -11.90 1.93 17.73
CA LYS A 44 -12.17 0.61 18.35
C LYS A 44 -13.12 -0.28 17.52
N LYS A 45 -13.98 0.31 16.71
CA LYS A 45 -14.95 -0.35 15.81
C LYS A 45 -15.33 0.61 14.69
N GLY A 46 -15.91 0.12 13.63
CA GLY A 46 -16.42 0.96 12.55
C GLY A 46 -16.43 0.26 11.20
N LEU A 47 -16.88 0.99 10.20
CA LEU A 47 -16.88 0.60 8.79
C LEU A 47 -15.62 1.16 8.11
N ILE A 48 -14.82 0.29 7.52
CA ILE A 48 -13.55 0.64 6.87
C ILE A 48 -13.65 0.40 5.37
N LEU A 49 -13.17 1.35 4.58
CA LEU A 49 -12.95 1.16 3.14
C LEU A 49 -11.53 0.65 2.92
N ASP A 50 -11.39 -0.51 2.27
CA ASP A 50 -10.13 -1.03 1.72
C ASP A 50 -10.08 -0.70 0.22
N ALA A 51 -9.56 0.49 -0.10
CA ALA A 51 -9.50 1.07 -1.44
C ALA A 51 -8.25 0.56 -2.19
N GLY A 52 -8.46 -0.17 -3.28
CA GLY A 52 -7.42 -0.95 -3.94
C GLY A 52 -7.07 -2.21 -3.14
N GLY A 53 -8.08 -2.80 -2.47
CA GLY A 53 -7.88 -3.91 -1.53
C GLY A 53 -7.43 -5.23 -2.16
N GLY A 54 -7.36 -5.30 -3.50
CA GLY A 54 -6.84 -6.43 -4.24
C GLY A 54 -7.50 -7.75 -3.84
N PRO A 55 -6.70 -8.78 -3.47
CA PRO A 55 -7.21 -10.08 -3.05
C PRO A 55 -7.77 -10.10 -1.62
N GLY A 56 -7.90 -8.94 -0.93
CA GLY A 56 -8.57 -8.76 0.35
C GLY A 56 -7.75 -9.11 1.59
N ARG A 57 -6.43 -9.04 1.53
CA ARG A 57 -5.59 -9.46 2.66
C ARG A 57 -5.78 -8.57 3.89
N TYR A 58 -5.75 -7.25 3.72
CA TYR A 58 -6.00 -6.31 4.81
C TYR A 58 -7.45 -6.37 5.29
N ALA A 59 -8.41 -6.42 4.37
CA ALA A 59 -9.83 -6.55 4.70
C ALA A 59 -10.14 -7.78 5.57
N ILE A 60 -9.51 -8.94 5.29
CA ILE A 60 -9.69 -10.15 6.09
C ILE A 60 -9.12 -9.98 7.50
N GLU A 61 -7.95 -9.37 7.65
CA GLU A 61 -7.38 -9.11 8.98
C GLU A 61 -8.25 -8.12 9.78
N LEU A 62 -8.73 -7.05 9.13
CA LEU A 62 -9.67 -6.12 9.75
C LEU A 62 -10.98 -6.80 10.16
N GLY A 63 -11.53 -7.67 9.29
CA GLY A 63 -12.72 -8.46 9.62
C GLY A 63 -12.51 -9.39 10.83
N LYS A 64 -11.33 -10.02 10.95
CA LYS A 64 -10.95 -10.80 12.14
C LYS A 64 -10.79 -9.94 13.40
N MET A 65 -10.39 -8.68 13.25
CA MET A 65 -10.31 -7.72 14.35
C MET A 65 -11.69 -7.16 14.75
N GLY A 66 -12.76 -7.50 14.00
CA GLY A 66 -14.15 -7.13 14.31
C GLY A 66 -14.68 -5.91 13.57
N TYR A 67 -13.91 -5.34 12.63
CA TYR A 67 -14.39 -4.23 11.78
C TYR A 67 -15.32 -4.73 10.68
N ASP A 68 -16.27 -3.89 10.28
CA ASP A 68 -16.99 -4.05 9.04
C ASP A 68 -16.16 -3.43 7.90
N VAL A 69 -16.04 -4.14 6.77
CA VAL A 69 -15.10 -3.74 5.70
C VAL A 69 -15.81 -3.80 4.35
N VAL A 70 -15.55 -2.80 3.53
CA VAL A 70 -15.85 -2.78 2.09
C VAL A 70 -14.54 -2.92 1.33
N ILE A 71 -14.43 -3.92 0.46
CA ILE A 71 -13.33 -4.04 -0.50
C ILE A 71 -13.73 -3.35 -1.79
N PHE A 72 -12.86 -2.46 -2.27
CA PHE A 72 -13.03 -1.77 -3.54
C PHE A 72 -11.73 -1.92 -4.36
N ASP A 73 -11.81 -2.44 -5.59
CA ASP A 73 -10.62 -2.69 -6.41
C ASP A 73 -10.94 -2.64 -7.91
N LEU A 74 -9.97 -2.23 -8.69
CA LEU A 74 -10.07 -2.12 -10.16
C LEU A 74 -10.17 -3.48 -10.84
N SER A 75 -9.49 -4.52 -10.32
CA SER A 75 -9.33 -5.82 -10.96
C SER A 75 -10.44 -6.81 -10.56
N PRO A 76 -11.32 -7.23 -11.50
CA PRO A 76 -12.34 -8.21 -11.20
C PRO A 76 -11.74 -9.57 -10.79
N GLU A 77 -10.54 -9.91 -11.29
CA GLU A 77 -9.87 -11.16 -10.92
C GLU A 77 -9.40 -11.13 -9.47
N MET A 78 -8.84 -9.99 -9.01
CA MET A 78 -8.50 -9.79 -7.60
C MET A 78 -9.74 -9.92 -6.72
N LEU A 79 -10.86 -9.33 -7.11
CA LEU A 79 -12.11 -9.42 -6.36
C LEU A 79 -12.69 -10.85 -6.31
N LYS A 80 -12.51 -11.67 -7.36
CA LYS A 80 -12.85 -13.11 -7.32
C LYS A 80 -12.01 -13.84 -6.26
N ILE A 81 -10.70 -13.53 -6.22
CA ILE A 81 -9.78 -14.10 -5.23
C ILE A 81 -10.17 -13.63 -3.83
N ALA A 82 -10.47 -12.34 -3.65
CA ALA A 82 -10.94 -11.79 -2.37
C ALA A 82 -12.19 -12.51 -1.85
N LYS A 83 -13.22 -12.69 -2.70
CA LYS A 83 -14.45 -13.43 -2.35
C LYS A 83 -14.15 -14.84 -1.86
N LYS A 84 -13.23 -15.56 -2.51
CA LYS A 84 -12.81 -16.91 -2.09
C LYS A 84 -12.15 -16.88 -0.71
N HIS A 85 -11.20 -15.96 -0.50
CA HIS A 85 -10.44 -15.89 0.76
C HIS A 85 -11.27 -15.36 1.93
N VAL A 86 -12.17 -14.41 1.71
CA VAL A 86 -13.14 -13.93 2.71
C VAL A 86 -14.00 -15.09 3.22
N ARG A 87 -14.50 -15.95 2.31
CA ARG A 87 -15.24 -17.16 2.70
C ARG A 87 -14.37 -18.15 3.48
N SER A 88 -13.17 -18.44 2.98
CA SER A 88 -12.24 -19.38 3.62
C SER A 88 -11.79 -18.90 5.01
N ALA A 89 -11.73 -17.59 5.23
CA ALA A 89 -11.40 -16.98 6.53
C ALA A 89 -12.61 -16.84 7.47
N CYS A 90 -13.81 -17.21 7.02
CA CYS A 90 -15.08 -17.10 7.78
C CYS A 90 -15.42 -15.67 8.24
N VAL A 91 -15.03 -14.64 7.45
CA VAL A 91 -15.27 -13.21 7.77
C VAL A 91 -16.30 -12.55 6.86
N GLN A 92 -17.08 -13.30 6.09
CA GLN A 92 -18.05 -12.75 5.13
C GLN A 92 -19.17 -11.92 5.79
N LYS A 93 -19.44 -12.11 7.06
CA LYS A 93 -20.38 -11.26 7.82
C LYS A 93 -19.80 -9.86 8.08
N ARG A 94 -18.46 -9.73 8.09
CA ARG A 94 -17.73 -8.49 8.30
C ARG A 94 -17.31 -7.85 6.98
N VAL A 95 -16.88 -8.64 6.00
CA VAL A 95 -16.53 -8.17 4.66
C VAL A 95 -17.75 -8.42 3.76
N SER A 96 -18.78 -7.59 3.90
CA SER A 96 -20.09 -7.80 3.26
C SER A 96 -20.17 -7.25 1.84
N ARG A 97 -19.36 -6.24 1.50
CA ARG A 97 -19.36 -5.60 0.18
C ARG A 97 -18.01 -5.73 -0.49
N ILE A 98 -18.02 -6.20 -1.74
CA ILE A 98 -16.83 -6.34 -2.58
C ILE A 98 -17.22 -5.77 -3.95
N ILE A 99 -16.69 -4.59 -4.27
CA ILE A 99 -17.14 -3.73 -5.37
C ILE A 99 -15.99 -3.46 -6.32
N GLN A 100 -16.26 -3.48 -7.62
CA GLN A 100 -15.30 -3.13 -8.65
C GLN A 100 -15.35 -1.64 -8.96
N GLY A 101 -14.18 -0.98 -9.01
CA GLY A 101 -14.04 0.40 -9.45
C GLY A 101 -12.61 0.91 -9.29
N SER A 102 -12.37 2.11 -9.76
CA SER A 102 -11.09 2.82 -9.65
C SER A 102 -11.10 3.77 -8.46
N ILE A 103 -10.01 3.85 -7.71
CA ILE A 103 -9.91 4.67 -6.49
C ILE A 103 -10.00 6.18 -6.75
N ASP A 104 -9.86 6.62 -7.99
CA ASP A 104 -10.11 8.01 -8.42
C ASP A 104 -11.59 8.29 -8.75
N ASP A 105 -12.47 7.31 -8.53
CA ASP A 105 -13.91 7.43 -8.67
C ASP A 105 -14.62 6.57 -7.60
N LEU A 106 -14.77 7.13 -6.40
CA LEU A 106 -15.50 6.53 -5.28
C LEU A 106 -16.95 7.06 -5.20
N GLY A 107 -17.51 7.57 -6.31
CA GLY A 107 -18.86 8.15 -6.37
C GLY A 107 -20.00 7.20 -6.01
N VAL A 108 -19.73 5.89 -5.89
CA VAL A 108 -20.65 4.89 -5.35
C VAL A 108 -20.85 5.00 -3.83
N PHE A 109 -20.04 5.81 -3.16
CA PHE A 109 -20.09 6.06 -1.71
C PHE A 109 -20.39 7.51 -1.44
N GLU A 110 -21.25 7.72 -0.44
CA GLU A 110 -21.56 9.03 0.10
C GLU A 110 -20.34 9.66 0.79
N ASP A 111 -20.36 10.99 0.94
CA ASP A 111 -19.39 11.71 1.74
C ASP A 111 -19.43 11.21 3.18
N GLU A 112 -18.27 11.14 3.83
CA GLU A 112 -18.15 10.75 5.23
C GLU A 112 -18.80 9.40 5.58
N ALA A 113 -18.77 8.44 4.64
CA ALA A 113 -19.35 7.12 4.82
C ALA A 113 -18.54 6.20 5.75
N PHE A 114 -17.21 6.39 5.83
CA PHE A 114 -16.30 5.43 6.48
C PHE A 114 -15.64 5.98 7.74
N ASP A 115 -15.57 5.14 8.78
CA ASP A 115 -14.85 5.42 10.02
C ASP A 115 -13.32 5.36 9.87
N ALA A 116 -12.83 4.81 8.76
CA ALA A 116 -11.46 4.89 8.28
C ALA A 116 -11.39 4.53 6.80
N THR A 117 -10.39 5.07 6.09
CA THR A 117 -10.04 4.63 4.74
C THR A 117 -8.60 4.11 4.72
N ILE A 118 -8.38 2.97 4.09
CA ILE A 118 -7.05 2.43 3.83
C ILE A 118 -6.85 2.25 2.33
N CYS A 119 -5.68 2.66 1.83
CA CYS A 119 -5.21 2.46 0.46
C CYS A 119 -3.78 1.90 0.56
N LEU A 120 -3.68 0.58 0.82
CA LEU A 120 -2.44 -0.11 1.18
C LEU A 120 -2.00 -1.12 0.11
N GLY A 121 -0.69 -1.35 -0.01
CA GLY A 121 -0.11 -2.13 -1.09
C GLY A 121 0.11 -1.31 -2.37
N ALA A 122 0.14 0.02 -2.22
CA ALA A 122 0.45 1.01 -3.24
C ALA A 122 -0.54 1.16 -4.43
N PRO A 123 -1.87 1.06 -4.26
CA PRO A 123 -2.80 1.25 -5.38
C PRO A 123 -2.69 2.66 -5.98
N LEU A 124 -2.48 3.69 -5.15
CA LEU A 124 -2.32 5.08 -5.57
C LEU A 124 -1.13 5.25 -6.54
N ALA A 125 -0.03 4.54 -6.29
CA ALA A 125 1.16 4.57 -7.16
C ALA A 125 0.87 4.08 -8.59
N HIS A 126 -0.13 3.23 -8.79
CA HIS A 126 -0.50 2.72 -10.12
C HIS A 126 -1.37 3.68 -10.96
N ILE A 127 -1.61 4.89 -10.47
CA ILE A 127 -2.23 5.97 -11.25
C ILE A 127 -1.13 6.93 -11.71
N VAL A 128 -0.58 6.72 -12.92
CA VAL A 128 0.54 7.53 -13.45
C VAL A 128 0.11 8.97 -13.80
N ASP A 129 -1.13 9.16 -14.23
CA ASP A 129 -1.69 10.48 -14.50
C ASP A 129 -1.85 11.27 -13.20
N GLU A 130 -1.18 12.42 -13.11
CA GLU A 130 -1.12 13.23 -11.89
C GLU A 130 -2.51 13.74 -11.47
N ALA A 131 -3.30 14.26 -12.41
CA ALA A 131 -4.63 14.78 -12.09
C ALA A 131 -5.56 13.69 -11.54
N ARG A 132 -5.45 12.47 -12.06
CA ARG A 132 -6.19 11.32 -11.54
C ARG A 132 -5.66 10.85 -10.17
N ARG A 133 -4.34 10.92 -9.95
CA ARG A 133 -3.75 10.61 -8.63
C ARG A 133 -4.24 11.57 -7.57
N GLU A 134 -4.22 12.85 -7.88
CA GLU A 134 -4.71 13.90 -7.00
C GLU A 134 -6.22 13.70 -6.71
N LYS A 135 -7.02 13.40 -7.74
CA LYS A 135 -8.44 13.06 -7.56
C LYS A 135 -8.64 11.82 -6.68
N ALA A 136 -7.79 10.79 -6.79
CA ALA A 136 -7.88 9.61 -5.94
C ALA A 136 -7.66 9.96 -4.46
N ILE A 137 -6.73 10.86 -4.16
CA ILE A 137 -6.52 11.36 -2.79
C ILE A 137 -7.76 12.13 -2.31
N ASP A 138 -8.32 13.01 -3.16
CA ASP A 138 -9.54 13.77 -2.83
C ASP A 138 -10.71 12.83 -2.53
N GLU A 139 -10.91 11.77 -3.31
CA GLU A 139 -11.95 10.77 -3.10
C GLU A 139 -11.76 9.98 -1.79
N LEU A 140 -10.52 9.54 -1.49
CA LEU A 140 -10.21 8.86 -0.22
C LEU A 140 -10.53 9.75 1.00
N ILE A 141 -10.26 11.05 0.88
CA ILE A 141 -10.57 12.04 1.92
C ILE A 141 -12.07 12.30 2.00
N ARG A 142 -12.75 12.46 0.85
CA ARG A 142 -14.18 12.74 0.81
C ARG A 142 -15.00 11.69 1.54
N VAL A 143 -14.74 10.42 1.25
CA VAL A 143 -15.51 9.31 1.82
C VAL A 143 -15.16 8.99 3.27
N ALA A 144 -14.04 9.47 3.79
CA ALA A 144 -13.64 9.35 5.19
C ALA A 144 -14.43 10.34 6.06
N LYS A 145 -14.90 9.95 7.25
CA LYS A 145 -15.55 10.83 8.22
C LYS A 145 -14.56 11.86 8.78
N LYS A 146 -15.07 12.98 9.27
CA LYS A 146 -14.28 13.94 10.04
C LYS A 146 -13.65 13.28 11.27
N GLY A 147 -12.40 13.62 11.55
CA GLY A 147 -11.64 13.02 12.66
C GLY A 147 -11.15 11.60 12.41
N SER A 148 -11.53 10.98 11.28
CA SER A 148 -11.15 9.59 11.00
C SER A 148 -9.75 9.45 10.37
N PRO A 149 -9.09 8.29 10.58
CA PRO A 149 -7.79 8.04 9.98
C PRO A 149 -7.89 7.66 8.50
N VAL A 150 -6.92 8.14 7.73
CA VAL A 150 -6.68 7.81 6.33
C VAL A 150 -5.27 7.26 6.21
N PHE A 151 -5.12 6.04 5.67
CA PHE A 151 -3.83 5.38 5.45
C PHE A 151 -3.56 5.27 3.95
N VAL A 152 -2.42 5.75 3.52
CA VAL A 152 -2.01 5.67 2.11
C VAL A 152 -0.59 5.12 2.03
N SER A 153 -0.37 4.01 1.33
CA SER A 153 0.98 3.52 1.04
C SER A 153 1.32 3.62 -0.44
N VAL A 154 2.59 3.88 -0.71
CA VAL A 154 3.14 4.05 -2.05
C VAL A 154 4.50 3.37 -2.17
N ILE A 155 5.05 3.32 -3.38
CA ILE A 155 6.37 2.77 -3.67
C ILE A 155 7.38 3.92 -3.68
N GLY A 156 8.50 3.74 -2.95
CA GLY A 156 9.56 4.73 -2.80
C GLY A 156 10.48 4.81 -4.02
N ARG A 157 10.65 6.01 -4.59
CA ARG A 157 11.52 6.26 -5.76
C ARG A 157 12.99 5.90 -5.47
N PRO A 158 13.61 6.36 -4.36
CA PRO A 158 15.01 6.02 -4.08
C PRO A 158 15.26 4.52 -4.01
N ALA A 159 14.35 3.76 -3.41
CA ALA A 159 14.47 2.31 -3.31
C ALA A 159 14.36 1.61 -4.67
N VAL A 160 13.52 2.14 -5.57
CA VAL A 160 13.43 1.64 -6.95
C VAL A 160 14.74 1.90 -7.70
N LEU A 161 15.31 3.10 -7.62
CA LEU A 161 16.60 3.41 -8.26
C LEU A 161 17.72 2.49 -7.76
N VAL A 162 17.76 2.17 -6.46
CA VAL A 162 18.70 1.18 -5.89
C VAL A 162 18.39 -0.23 -6.39
N THR A 163 17.13 -0.58 -6.57
CA THR A 163 16.72 -1.89 -7.13
C THR A 163 17.20 -2.05 -8.57
N GLU A 164 17.05 -1.01 -9.41
CA GLU A 164 17.59 -0.99 -10.77
C GLU A 164 19.11 -1.23 -10.77
N LEU A 165 19.86 -0.50 -9.94
CA LEU A 165 21.31 -0.66 -9.83
C LEU A 165 21.73 -2.11 -9.47
N ILE A 166 21.00 -2.74 -8.55
CA ILE A 166 21.40 -4.04 -7.99
C ILE A 166 20.88 -5.22 -8.81
N ARG A 167 19.64 -5.13 -9.30
CA ARG A 167 18.91 -6.27 -9.89
C ARG A 167 18.70 -6.16 -11.40
N LEU A 168 18.62 -4.95 -11.92
CA LEU A 168 18.25 -4.66 -13.31
C LEU A 168 19.20 -3.62 -13.95
N PRO A 169 20.55 -3.74 -13.77
CA PRO A 169 21.49 -2.71 -14.21
C PRO A 169 21.43 -2.44 -15.72
N TRP A 170 20.93 -3.38 -16.51
CA TRP A 170 20.71 -3.21 -17.94
C TRP A 170 19.56 -2.22 -18.27
N GLU A 171 18.64 -1.98 -17.33
CA GLU A 171 17.57 -1.00 -17.51
C GLU A 171 18.06 0.44 -17.35
N ILE A 172 19.22 0.65 -16.70
CA ILE A 172 19.81 1.97 -16.47
C ILE A 172 20.17 2.66 -17.80
N GLU A 173 20.58 1.88 -18.81
CA GLU A 173 20.90 2.39 -20.14
C GLU A 173 19.64 2.70 -20.98
N LEU A 174 18.47 2.25 -20.55
CA LEU A 174 17.22 2.50 -21.24
C LEU A 174 16.65 3.87 -20.87
N GLY A 175 15.98 4.53 -21.81
CA GLY A 175 15.36 5.85 -21.59
C GLY A 175 14.32 5.88 -20.46
N VAL A 176 13.88 4.73 -19.95
CA VAL A 176 12.96 4.60 -18.83
C VAL A 176 13.59 5.01 -17.50
N PHE A 177 14.86 4.64 -17.25
CA PHE A 177 15.54 4.94 -15.98
C PHE A 177 15.71 6.45 -15.71
N PRO A 178 16.23 7.28 -16.64
CA PRO A 178 16.26 8.73 -16.45
C PRO A 178 14.88 9.31 -16.14
N LYS A 179 13.83 8.80 -16.76
CA LYS A 179 12.46 9.27 -16.52
C LYS A 179 12.00 8.94 -15.10
N ILE A 180 12.22 7.71 -14.61
CA ILE A 180 11.93 7.33 -13.22
C ILE A 180 12.70 8.25 -12.26
N ARG A 181 14.00 8.49 -12.51
CA ARG A 181 14.84 9.36 -11.69
C ARG A 181 14.27 10.79 -11.59
N ASP A 182 13.90 11.37 -12.71
CA ASP A 182 13.56 12.78 -12.81
C ASP A 182 12.10 13.08 -12.44
N THR A 183 11.17 12.16 -12.77
CA THR A 183 9.72 12.37 -12.59
C THR A 183 9.03 11.35 -11.67
N GLY A 184 9.66 10.22 -11.40
CA GLY A 184 9.00 9.08 -10.73
C GLY A 184 8.12 8.23 -11.63
N ASP A 185 7.88 8.63 -12.88
CA ASP A 185 6.91 7.98 -13.75
C ASP A 185 7.50 6.80 -14.52
N TYR A 186 6.79 5.67 -14.46
CA TYR A 186 7.03 4.47 -15.23
C TYR A 186 5.74 4.05 -15.96
N TYR A 187 5.80 3.99 -17.28
CA TYR A 187 4.61 3.69 -18.11
C TYR A 187 4.43 2.20 -18.45
N GLY A 188 5.21 1.32 -17.83
CA GLY A 188 5.18 -0.13 -18.08
C GLY A 188 6.08 -0.54 -19.23
N GLY A 189 6.06 -1.84 -19.55
CA GLY A 189 6.82 -2.42 -20.69
C GLY A 189 7.96 -3.34 -20.30
N TYR A 190 8.46 -3.29 -19.07
CA TYR A 190 9.61 -4.08 -18.57
C TYR A 190 9.27 -4.91 -17.33
N GLY A 191 8.16 -5.67 -17.40
CA GLY A 191 7.83 -6.66 -16.36
C GLY A 191 7.10 -6.15 -15.13
N PHE A 192 6.81 -4.83 -15.04
CA PHE A 192 6.01 -4.23 -13.98
C PHE A 192 4.85 -3.40 -14.53
N ALA A 193 3.83 -3.17 -13.71
CA ALA A 193 2.70 -2.33 -14.07
C ALA A 193 3.11 -0.85 -14.15
N PRO A 194 2.44 -0.03 -14.97
CA PRO A 194 2.60 1.42 -14.90
C PRO A 194 2.50 1.92 -13.46
N CYS A 195 3.43 2.80 -13.08
CA CYS A 195 3.56 3.24 -11.70
C CYS A 195 4.18 4.64 -11.65
N HIS A 196 3.77 5.43 -10.65
CA HIS A 196 4.49 6.61 -10.18
C HIS A 196 5.19 6.26 -8.87
N PHE A 197 6.50 6.40 -8.84
CA PHE A 197 7.34 6.16 -7.67
C PHE A 197 7.52 7.48 -6.92
N TYR A 198 7.16 7.49 -5.65
CA TYR A 198 7.07 8.69 -4.83
C TYR A 198 8.36 9.02 -4.08
N GLU A 199 8.62 10.32 -3.94
CA GLU A 199 9.45 10.82 -2.84
C GLU A 199 8.57 11.00 -1.59
N PRO A 200 9.11 10.76 -0.36
CA PRO A 200 8.30 10.90 0.86
C PRO A 200 7.69 12.29 1.04
N GLU A 201 8.45 13.33 0.72
CA GLU A 201 7.99 14.71 0.83
C GLU A 201 6.90 15.07 -0.19
N GLU A 202 6.92 14.44 -1.37
CA GLU A 202 5.89 14.59 -2.39
C GLU A 202 4.53 14.10 -1.87
N LEU A 203 4.46 12.86 -1.35
CA LEU A 203 3.23 12.32 -0.78
C LEU A 203 2.76 13.17 0.40
N LYS A 204 3.67 13.51 1.32
CA LYS A 204 3.35 14.30 2.51
C LYS A 204 2.71 15.64 2.14
N LYS A 205 3.34 16.40 1.24
CA LYS A 205 2.81 17.69 0.76
C LYS A 205 1.46 17.54 0.07
N SER A 206 1.29 16.53 -0.77
CA SER A 206 0.02 16.29 -1.45
C SER A 206 -1.14 16.08 -0.45
N LEU A 207 -0.88 15.38 0.66
CA LEU A 207 -1.86 15.13 1.73
C LEU A 207 -2.10 16.39 2.58
N GLU A 208 -1.04 17.09 3.01
CA GLU A 208 -1.12 18.31 3.81
C GLU A 208 -1.81 19.47 3.08
N ASN A 209 -1.56 19.63 1.77
CA ASN A 209 -2.21 20.64 0.92
C ASN A 209 -3.74 20.46 0.84
N ARG A 210 -4.24 19.28 1.18
CA ARG A 210 -5.69 18.95 1.28
C ARG A 210 -6.24 19.02 2.70
N GLY A 211 -5.44 19.59 3.61
CA GLY A 211 -5.83 19.80 5.00
C GLY A 211 -5.75 18.56 5.88
N LEU A 212 -5.21 17.43 5.39
CA LEU A 212 -4.97 16.28 6.26
C LEU A 212 -3.86 16.56 7.28
N GLU A 213 -4.08 16.19 8.52
CA GLU A 213 -3.02 16.13 9.54
C GLU A 213 -2.21 14.84 9.32
N VAL A 214 -0.95 14.95 8.87
CA VAL A 214 -0.05 13.80 8.75
C VAL A 214 0.49 13.44 10.13
N LEU A 215 0.01 12.34 10.70
CA LEU A 215 0.39 11.86 12.04
C LEU A 215 1.70 11.10 12.03
N GLU A 216 1.94 10.29 10.99
CA GLU A 216 3.15 9.48 10.84
C GLU A 216 3.48 9.30 9.35
N MET A 217 4.77 9.38 9.03
CA MET A 217 5.34 8.82 7.81
C MET A 217 6.11 7.56 8.20
N VAL A 218 5.86 6.43 7.54
CA VAL A 218 6.33 5.11 7.99
C VAL A 218 6.99 4.36 6.84
N GLY A 219 8.28 4.04 6.97
CA GLY A 219 8.96 3.09 6.09
C GLY A 219 8.53 1.66 6.42
N LEU A 220 7.85 0.99 5.50
CA LEU A 220 7.25 -0.32 5.77
C LEU A 220 8.29 -1.43 5.88
N GLU A 221 9.36 -1.39 5.09
CA GLU A 221 10.55 -2.23 5.23
C GLU A 221 11.67 -1.51 6.02
N GLY A 222 11.66 -0.18 6.01
CA GLY A 222 12.61 0.68 6.72
C GLY A 222 14.07 0.30 6.41
N LEU A 223 14.88 0.15 7.44
CA LEU A 223 16.30 -0.21 7.33
C LEU A 223 16.55 -1.60 6.70
N ALA A 224 15.54 -2.44 6.56
CA ALA A 224 15.66 -3.73 5.88
C ALA A 224 15.51 -3.64 4.36
N SER A 225 15.12 -2.48 3.81
CA SER A 225 14.92 -2.29 2.37
C SER A 225 16.13 -2.73 1.55
N GLY A 226 15.88 -3.50 0.50
CA GLY A 226 16.93 -4.08 -0.34
C GLY A 226 17.64 -5.30 0.24
N HIS A 227 17.48 -5.60 1.54
CA HIS A 227 18.20 -6.68 2.26
C HIS A 227 17.33 -7.93 2.49
N GLN A 228 16.58 -8.37 1.48
CA GLN A 228 15.67 -9.51 1.57
C GLN A 228 16.36 -10.80 2.03
N LYS A 229 17.55 -11.12 1.47
CA LYS A 229 18.28 -12.35 1.79
C LYS A 229 18.72 -12.38 3.26
N GLU A 230 19.27 -11.29 3.74
CA GLU A 230 19.79 -11.11 5.11
C GLU A 230 18.64 -11.15 6.11
N THR A 231 17.55 -10.44 5.86
CA THR A 231 16.34 -10.40 6.67
C THR A 231 15.73 -11.80 6.81
N ASN A 232 15.54 -12.50 5.70
CA ASN A 232 15.00 -13.84 5.70
C ASN A 232 15.93 -14.86 6.40
N ARG A 233 17.24 -14.70 6.24
CA ARG A 233 18.23 -15.52 6.94
C ARG A 233 18.18 -15.30 8.45
N LEU A 234 18.13 -14.03 8.90
CA LEU A 234 18.02 -13.66 10.32
C LEU A 234 16.74 -14.27 10.93
N ALA A 235 15.59 -14.03 10.31
CA ALA A 235 14.30 -14.50 10.81
C ALA A 235 14.25 -16.02 10.94
N ARG A 236 14.82 -16.75 9.96
CA ARG A 236 14.81 -18.21 9.94
C ARG A 236 15.80 -18.85 10.91
N LYS A 237 17.02 -18.29 11.02
CA LYS A 237 18.13 -18.94 11.76
C LYS A 237 18.32 -18.42 13.18
N GLN A 238 17.82 -17.21 13.48
CA GLN A 238 18.10 -16.51 14.73
C GLN A 238 16.83 -15.83 15.29
N PRO A 239 15.82 -16.59 15.76
CA PRO A 239 14.52 -16.03 16.14
C PRO A 239 14.60 -15.01 17.30
N LYS A 240 15.56 -15.15 18.22
CA LYS A 240 15.79 -14.14 19.28
C LYS A 240 16.30 -12.83 18.70
N ALA A 241 17.27 -12.88 17.78
CA ALA A 241 17.78 -11.69 17.11
C ALA A 241 16.71 -11.06 16.19
N TRP A 242 15.87 -11.88 15.54
CA TRP A 242 14.74 -11.40 14.76
C TRP A 242 13.75 -10.60 15.60
N LYS A 243 13.44 -11.03 16.83
CA LYS A 243 12.57 -10.27 17.75
C LYS A 243 13.16 -8.90 18.07
N ILE A 244 14.47 -8.84 18.38
CA ILE A 244 15.18 -7.57 18.65
C ILE A 244 15.18 -6.69 17.38
N TRP A 245 15.40 -7.28 16.21
CA TRP A 245 15.36 -6.56 14.94
C TRP A 245 13.96 -5.96 14.67
N TRP A 246 12.90 -6.73 14.91
CA TRP A 246 11.53 -6.23 14.79
C TRP A 246 11.24 -5.04 15.74
N GLU A 247 11.68 -5.13 16.98
CA GLU A 247 11.58 -4.02 17.94
C GLU A 247 12.39 -2.79 17.47
N THR A 248 13.58 -3.00 16.90
CA THR A 248 14.41 -1.95 16.30
C THR A 248 13.72 -1.32 15.11
N HIS A 249 13.15 -2.14 14.21
CA HIS A 249 12.37 -1.65 13.06
C HIS A 249 11.24 -0.74 13.52
N LEU A 250 10.41 -1.15 14.47
CA LEU A 250 9.31 -0.33 14.98
C LEU A 250 9.75 1.01 15.61
N LYS A 251 10.97 1.06 16.17
CA LYS A 251 11.54 2.30 16.75
C LYS A 251 12.15 3.23 15.68
N THR A 252 12.50 2.70 14.53
CA THR A 252 13.23 3.46 13.49
C THR A 252 12.42 3.70 12.23
N CYS A 253 11.33 2.96 12.01
CA CYS A 253 10.57 3.02 10.76
C CYS A 253 9.90 4.38 10.48
N THR A 254 9.75 5.25 11.49
CA THR A 254 9.21 6.61 11.34
C THR A 254 10.30 7.69 11.20
N GLN A 255 11.58 7.32 11.27
CA GLN A 255 12.67 8.26 11.00
C GLN A 255 12.73 8.60 9.51
N GLU A 256 12.95 9.87 9.17
CA GLU A 256 12.99 10.35 7.78
C GLU A 256 13.91 9.53 6.88
N THR A 257 15.10 9.18 7.38
CA THR A 257 16.05 8.34 6.66
C THR A 257 15.50 6.94 6.37
N SER A 258 14.79 6.33 7.32
CA SER A 258 14.18 5.01 7.14
C SER A 258 13.00 5.05 6.16
N VAL A 259 12.21 6.12 6.19
CA VAL A 259 11.12 6.35 5.23
C VAL A 259 11.71 6.56 3.84
N GLY A 260 12.76 7.40 3.72
CA GLY A 260 13.38 7.76 2.46
C GLY A 260 14.00 6.60 1.68
N ILE A 261 14.49 5.57 2.38
CA ILE A 261 15.09 4.38 1.74
C ILE A 261 14.14 3.20 1.62
N SER A 262 12.90 3.29 2.12
CA SER A 262 11.98 2.16 2.14
C SER A 262 11.42 1.82 0.77
N GLU A 263 11.34 0.51 0.43
CA GLU A 263 10.69 0.05 -0.81
C GLU A 263 9.23 0.50 -0.88
N HIS A 264 8.54 0.39 0.26
CA HIS A 264 7.21 0.95 0.43
C HIS A 264 7.20 1.85 1.66
N PHE A 265 6.50 2.96 1.57
CA PHE A 265 6.22 3.78 2.74
C PHE A 265 4.76 4.19 2.81
N MET A 266 4.32 4.53 3.99
CA MET A 266 2.92 4.81 4.30
C MET A 266 2.79 6.12 5.04
N ALA A 267 1.83 6.94 4.64
CA ALA A 267 1.34 8.05 5.43
C ALA A 267 0.13 7.59 6.27
N VAL A 268 0.12 7.92 7.54
CA VAL A 268 -1.01 7.81 8.44
C VAL A 268 -1.50 9.23 8.72
N CYS A 269 -2.72 9.53 8.30
CA CYS A 269 -3.28 10.86 8.39
C CYS A 269 -4.57 10.86 9.18
N ARG A 270 -5.01 12.06 9.60
CA ARG A 270 -6.34 12.31 10.14
C ARG A 270 -7.05 13.37 9.29
N LYS A 271 -8.29 13.09 8.90
CA LYS A 271 -9.16 14.11 8.31
C LYS A 271 -9.63 15.05 9.42
N PRO A 272 -9.47 16.39 9.29
CA PRO A 272 -9.88 17.36 10.30
C PRO A 272 -11.40 17.44 10.48
#